data_00a2285b6ec37bbac331642c7c7b3ceb
#
_entry.id   00a2285b6ec37bbac331642c7c7b3ceb
#
_cell.length_a   1.000
_cell.length_b   1.000
_cell.length_c   1.000
_cell.angle_alpha   90.00
_cell.angle_beta   90.00
_cell.angle_gamma   90.00
#
_symmetry.space_group_name_H-M   'P 1'
#
loop_
_entity.id
_entity.type
_entity.pdbx_description
1 polymer ?
#
loop_
_entity_poly.entity_id
_entity_poly.type
_entity_poly.pdbx_seq_one_letter_code
_entity_poly.pdbx_strand_id
1 'polypeptide(L)'
;VDKASELGYSDVHLLLGNDGLRFLLDDMTITANGKTYASDDVKKAIIEGTKTYYDDPNGTTLSQAEITELIEYAKSKGLGLIPAINSPGHMDAMLVAMEKLGIKNPQANFDKVSKTTMDLENEEAMNFVKALIGKYMDFFAGKTKIFNYGTDEYANDATNAQGWYYLKWYGLYGKFAEYSNTL
;
A
#
# COMPACT_ATOMS: atom_id res chain seq x y z
N VAL A 1 18.44 0.13 11.99
CA VAL A 1 19.19 -1.11 11.72
C VAL A 1 20.16 -1.38 12.85
N ASP A 2 21.15 -0.52 13.11
CA ASP A 2 22.21 -0.77 14.11
C ASP A 2 21.64 -1.08 15.50
N LYS A 3 20.73 -0.26 15.98
CA LYS A 3 20.12 -0.46 17.30
C LYS A 3 19.36 -1.78 17.42
N ALA A 4 18.69 -2.21 16.35
CA ALA A 4 18.00 -3.51 16.34
C ALA A 4 19.01 -4.67 16.39
N SER A 5 20.11 -4.56 15.64
CA SER A 5 21.20 -5.56 15.67
C SER A 5 21.84 -5.65 17.05
N GLU A 6 22.19 -4.51 17.66
CA GLU A 6 22.77 -4.46 19.03
C GLU A 6 21.84 -5.11 20.09
N LEU A 7 20.53 -4.97 19.92
CA LEU A 7 19.54 -5.53 20.83
C LEU A 7 19.18 -6.99 20.51
N GLY A 8 19.80 -7.60 19.48
CA GLY A 8 19.61 -9.01 19.15
C GLY A 8 18.30 -9.33 18.42
N TYR A 9 17.67 -8.37 17.77
CA TYR A 9 16.54 -8.65 16.89
C TYR A 9 17.00 -9.42 15.65
N SER A 10 16.11 -10.24 15.08
CA SER A 10 16.35 -10.98 13.83
C SER A 10 15.87 -10.21 12.60
N ASP A 11 14.84 -9.40 12.77
CA ASP A 11 14.17 -8.73 11.67
C ASP A 11 13.69 -7.32 12.07
N VAL A 12 13.54 -6.45 11.08
CA VAL A 12 12.95 -5.11 11.21
C VAL A 12 11.77 -4.99 10.26
N HIS A 13 10.62 -4.62 10.79
CA HIS A 13 9.43 -4.34 9.99
C HIS A 13 9.51 -2.91 9.44
N LEU A 14 9.47 -2.77 8.13
CA LEU A 14 9.60 -1.49 7.43
C LEU A 14 8.27 -1.12 6.78
N LEU A 15 7.56 -0.18 7.38
CA LEU A 15 6.28 0.33 6.86
C LEU A 15 6.54 1.29 5.70
N LEU A 16 6.36 0.82 4.47
CA LEU A 16 6.56 1.58 3.23
C LEU A 16 5.25 2.19 2.72
N GLY A 17 4.13 1.54 3.00
CA GLY A 17 2.79 1.97 2.62
C GLY A 17 1.82 1.75 3.78
N ASN A 18 1.71 2.74 4.66
CA ASN A 18 0.70 2.84 5.70
C ASN A 18 0.21 4.28 5.68
N ASP A 19 -1.01 4.49 5.16
CA ASP A 19 -1.60 5.77 4.82
C ASP A 19 -0.90 6.47 3.64
N GLY A 20 0.38 6.77 3.71
CA GLY A 20 1.21 7.20 2.58
C GLY A 20 1.95 6.05 1.91
N LEU A 21 2.40 6.23 0.69
CA LEU A 21 3.30 5.32 0.01
C LEU A 21 4.66 6.02 -0.15
N ARG A 22 5.63 5.62 0.66
CA ARG A 22 6.90 6.31 0.84
C ARG A 22 8.10 5.65 0.15
N PHE A 23 7.82 4.74 -0.77
CA PHE A 23 8.81 4.08 -1.61
C PHE A 23 8.32 4.01 -3.05
N LEU A 24 9.13 4.45 -4.00
CA LEU A 24 8.82 4.35 -5.42
C LEU A 24 9.86 3.51 -6.15
N LEU A 25 9.38 2.57 -6.97
CA LEU A 25 10.23 1.80 -7.88
C LEU A 25 10.69 2.68 -9.05
N ASP A 26 11.80 2.31 -9.69
CA ASP A 26 12.31 3.00 -10.87
C ASP A 26 11.29 2.97 -12.02
N ASP A 27 10.60 1.84 -12.19
CA ASP A 27 9.45 1.71 -13.07
C ASP A 27 8.17 1.46 -12.28
N MET A 28 7.26 2.44 -12.29
CA MET A 28 5.92 2.37 -11.70
C MET A 28 4.83 2.21 -12.76
N THR A 29 5.14 1.73 -13.96
CA THR A 29 4.13 1.43 -14.97
C THR A 29 3.15 0.37 -14.45
N ILE A 30 1.87 0.68 -14.42
CA ILE A 30 0.81 -0.24 -13.99
C ILE A 30 -0.08 -0.58 -15.19
N THR A 31 -0.32 -1.85 -15.42
CA THR A 31 -1.31 -2.31 -16.40
C THR A 31 -2.44 -3.02 -15.67
N ALA A 32 -3.62 -2.44 -15.72
CA ALA A 32 -4.83 -2.98 -15.08
C ALA A 32 -6.07 -2.56 -15.89
N ASN A 33 -7.13 -3.36 -15.85
CA ASN A 33 -8.41 -3.04 -16.50
C ASN A 33 -8.30 -2.74 -18.02
N GLY A 34 -7.36 -3.38 -18.71
CA GLY A 34 -7.11 -3.12 -20.13
C GLY A 34 -6.46 -1.76 -20.44
N LYS A 35 -6.00 -1.05 -19.43
CA LYS A 35 -5.33 0.27 -19.51
C LYS A 35 -3.93 0.19 -18.95
N THR A 36 -3.00 0.93 -19.55
CA THR A 36 -1.65 1.13 -19.03
C THR A 36 -1.52 2.56 -18.50
N TYR A 37 -1.14 2.67 -17.24
CA TYR A 37 -0.81 3.92 -16.56
C TYR A 37 0.72 4.09 -16.63
N ALA A 38 1.18 5.20 -17.22
CA ALA A 38 2.61 5.45 -17.38
C ALA A 38 3.31 5.66 -16.03
N SER A 39 4.56 5.22 -15.95
CA SER A 39 5.36 5.28 -14.71
C SER A 39 5.39 6.67 -14.09
N ASP A 40 5.63 7.70 -14.88
CA ASP A 40 5.75 9.08 -14.38
C ASP A 40 4.42 9.61 -13.85
N ASP A 41 3.29 9.24 -14.49
CA ASP A 41 1.96 9.62 -14.04
C ASP A 41 1.62 8.94 -12.70
N VAL A 42 1.95 7.65 -12.56
CA VAL A 42 1.75 6.90 -11.31
C VAL A 42 2.60 7.48 -10.19
N LYS A 43 3.90 7.73 -10.43
CA LYS A 43 4.80 8.35 -9.44
C LYS A 43 4.26 9.71 -8.99
N LYS A 44 3.91 10.57 -9.94
CA LYS A 44 3.36 11.90 -9.66
C LYS A 44 2.09 11.81 -8.84
N ALA A 45 1.18 10.92 -9.19
CA ALA A 45 -0.09 10.75 -8.48
C ALA A 45 0.13 10.29 -7.03
N ILE A 46 1.05 9.34 -6.80
CA ILE A 46 1.40 8.83 -5.46
C ILE A 46 2.05 9.94 -4.61
N ILE A 47 2.99 10.70 -5.18
CA ILE A 47 3.63 11.82 -4.48
C ILE A 47 2.58 12.86 -4.05
N GLU A 48 1.66 13.23 -4.94
CA GLU A 48 0.58 14.17 -4.62
C GLU A 48 -0.38 13.61 -3.55
N GLY A 49 -0.67 12.30 -3.57
CA GLY A 49 -1.44 11.64 -2.52
C GLY A 49 -0.72 11.70 -1.16
N THR A 50 0.56 11.41 -1.13
CA THR A 50 1.40 11.45 0.08
C THR A 50 1.47 12.86 0.66
N LYS A 51 1.62 13.89 -0.18
CA LYS A 51 1.55 15.31 0.25
C LYS A 51 0.24 15.64 0.93
N THR A 52 -0.86 15.18 0.35
CA THR A 52 -2.21 15.47 0.87
C THR A 52 -2.43 14.85 2.25
N TYR A 53 -1.96 13.61 2.44
CA TYR A 53 -2.20 12.89 3.69
C TYR A 53 -1.36 13.42 4.87
N TYR A 54 -0.06 13.57 4.68
CA TYR A 54 0.86 13.90 5.79
C TYR A 54 1.09 15.41 5.99
N ASP A 55 0.42 16.26 5.23
CA ASP A 55 0.79 17.69 5.17
C ASP A 55 2.31 17.85 4.88
N ASP A 56 2.84 16.91 4.09
CA ASP A 56 4.23 16.88 3.65
C ASP A 56 4.35 17.59 2.30
N PRO A 57 4.76 18.86 2.28
CA PRO A 57 4.78 19.65 1.06
C PRO A 57 5.71 19.07 -0.02
N ASN A 58 6.66 18.23 0.36
CA ASN A 58 7.62 17.62 -0.55
C ASN A 58 7.15 16.26 -1.09
N GLY A 59 6.28 15.54 -0.35
CA GLY A 59 5.88 14.17 -0.68
C GLY A 59 7.08 13.22 -0.77
N THR A 60 7.98 13.32 0.21
CA THR A 60 9.27 12.61 0.21
C THR A 60 9.09 11.10 0.15
N THR A 61 9.80 10.47 -0.76
CA THR A 61 9.82 9.02 -0.95
C THR A 61 11.24 8.49 -1.01
N LEU A 62 11.43 7.23 -0.64
CA LEU A 62 12.67 6.50 -0.86
C LEU A 62 12.73 6.03 -2.31
N SER A 63 13.92 6.05 -2.89
CA SER A 63 14.22 5.48 -4.19
C SER A 63 14.48 3.98 -4.11
N GLN A 64 14.45 3.31 -5.25
CA GLN A 64 14.79 1.89 -5.36
C GLN A 64 16.24 1.61 -4.94
N ALA A 65 17.17 2.52 -5.25
CA ALA A 65 18.56 2.43 -4.83
C ALA A 65 18.70 2.49 -3.30
N GLU A 66 18.06 3.46 -2.64
CA GLU A 66 18.10 3.60 -1.18
C GLU A 66 17.53 2.37 -0.45
N ILE A 67 16.43 1.81 -0.94
CA ILE A 67 15.87 0.57 -0.37
C ILE A 67 16.81 -0.62 -0.59
N THR A 68 17.46 -0.71 -1.74
CA THR A 68 18.43 -1.77 -2.03
C THR A 68 19.62 -1.68 -1.07
N GLU A 69 20.18 -0.48 -0.89
CA GLU A 69 21.25 -0.25 0.10
C GLU A 69 20.82 -0.61 1.52
N LEU A 70 19.60 -0.23 1.90
CA LEU A 70 19.07 -0.55 3.24
C LEU A 70 18.94 -2.06 3.45
N ILE A 71 18.49 -2.82 2.45
CA ILE A 71 18.41 -4.28 2.51
C ILE A 71 19.79 -4.90 2.71
N GLU A 72 20.77 -4.49 1.91
CA GLU A 72 22.14 -5.01 2.01
C GLU A 72 22.80 -4.62 3.34
N TYR A 73 22.56 -3.40 3.80
CA TYR A 73 23.04 -2.95 5.10
C TYR A 73 22.44 -3.77 6.25
N ALA A 74 21.12 -4.00 6.25
CA ALA A 74 20.48 -4.85 7.25
C ALA A 74 21.05 -6.27 7.25
N LYS A 75 21.23 -6.86 6.07
CA LYS A 75 21.87 -8.19 5.94
C LYS A 75 23.27 -8.22 6.51
N SER A 76 24.09 -7.16 6.28
CA SER A 76 25.44 -7.07 6.82
C SER A 76 25.48 -7.03 8.36
N LYS A 77 24.38 -6.64 8.97
CA LYS A 77 24.18 -6.60 10.43
C LYS A 77 23.47 -7.85 10.99
N GLY A 78 23.24 -8.86 10.13
CA GLY A 78 22.51 -10.08 10.51
C GLY A 78 21.01 -9.92 10.66
N LEU A 79 20.43 -8.84 10.11
CA LEU A 79 18.99 -8.54 10.18
C LEU A 79 18.30 -8.82 8.84
N GLY A 80 17.08 -9.35 8.90
CA GLY A 80 16.12 -9.32 7.81
C GLY A 80 15.32 -8.02 7.80
N LEU A 81 14.83 -7.62 6.61
CA LEU A 81 13.79 -6.62 6.49
C LEU A 81 12.47 -7.28 6.09
N ILE A 82 11.37 -6.81 6.69
CA ILE A 82 9.99 -7.20 6.35
C ILE A 82 9.31 -5.95 5.82
N PRO A 83 9.29 -5.73 4.49
CA PRO A 83 8.58 -4.60 3.91
C PRO A 83 7.08 -4.79 4.06
N ALA A 84 6.36 -3.68 4.31
CA ALA A 84 4.91 -3.68 4.46
C ALA A 84 4.26 -2.58 3.64
N ILE A 85 3.19 -2.94 2.92
CA ILE A 85 2.28 -2.02 2.24
C ILE A 85 0.85 -2.46 2.56
N ASN A 86 0.09 -1.59 3.22
CA ASN A 86 -1.26 -1.91 3.67
C ASN A 86 -2.30 -1.78 2.55
N SER A 87 -3.25 -2.70 2.55
CA SER A 87 -4.48 -2.68 1.75
C SER A 87 -5.47 -3.74 2.25
N PRO A 88 -6.79 -3.58 2.15
CA PRO A 88 -7.51 -2.44 1.53
C PRO A 88 -7.72 -1.23 2.44
N GLY A 89 -7.22 -1.26 3.68
CA GLY A 89 -7.18 -0.12 4.62
C GLY A 89 -5.85 0.62 4.59
N HIS A 90 -5.77 1.75 5.30
CA HIS A 90 -4.55 2.60 5.37
C HIS A 90 -3.96 2.98 4.00
N MET A 91 -4.85 3.34 3.06
CA MET A 91 -4.50 3.57 1.66
C MET A 91 -4.64 5.03 1.22
N ASP A 92 -4.67 5.98 2.14
CA ASP A 92 -4.99 7.39 1.90
C ASP A 92 -4.30 7.97 0.66
N ALA A 93 -2.98 7.86 0.59
CA ALA A 93 -2.20 8.36 -0.56
C ALA A 93 -2.52 7.60 -1.86
N MET A 94 -2.77 6.30 -1.77
CA MET A 94 -3.11 5.49 -2.95
C MET A 94 -4.52 5.77 -3.45
N LEU A 95 -5.48 6.03 -2.56
CA LEU A 95 -6.83 6.43 -2.95
C LEU A 95 -6.82 7.76 -3.72
N VAL A 96 -6.11 8.76 -3.19
CA VAL A 96 -5.91 10.04 -3.89
C VAL A 96 -5.21 9.85 -5.24
N ALA A 97 -4.19 8.99 -5.29
CA ALA A 97 -3.48 8.68 -6.52
C ALA A 97 -4.39 8.04 -7.57
N MET A 98 -5.23 7.08 -7.18
CA MET A 98 -6.19 6.45 -8.07
C MET A 98 -7.17 7.45 -8.69
N GLU A 99 -7.71 8.38 -7.89
CA GLU A 99 -8.58 9.45 -8.40
C GLU A 99 -7.87 10.34 -9.44
N LYS A 100 -6.61 10.72 -9.16
CA LYS A 100 -5.79 11.51 -10.09
C LYS A 100 -5.47 10.77 -11.40
N LEU A 101 -5.41 9.44 -11.35
CA LEU A 101 -5.23 8.59 -12.52
C LEU A 101 -6.55 8.30 -13.27
N GLY A 102 -7.66 8.83 -12.76
CA GLY A 102 -8.98 8.75 -13.38
C GLY A 102 -9.81 7.53 -12.97
N ILE A 103 -9.38 6.78 -11.95
CA ILE A 103 -10.19 5.73 -11.31
C ILE A 103 -11.25 6.42 -10.45
N LYS A 104 -12.50 6.16 -10.72
CA LYS A 104 -13.62 6.85 -10.08
C LYS A 104 -14.04 6.15 -8.79
N ASN A 105 -14.30 6.94 -7.75
CA ASN A 105 -14.84 6.49 -6.47
C ASN A 105 -14.10 5.25 -5.92
N PRO A 106 -12.77 5.29 -5.75
CA PRO A 106 -12.02 4.14 -5.25
C PRO A 106 -12.25 3.88 -3.77
N GLN A 107 -12.88 4.82 -3.04
CA GLN A 107 -13.08 4.77 -1.59
C GLN A 107 -14.34 4.00 -1.22
N ALA A 108 -14.25 3.21 -0.15
CA ALA A 108 -15.41 2.64 0.51
C ALA A 108 -16.37 3.76 0.98
N ASN A 109 -17.68 3.54 0.79
CA ASN A 109 -18.70 4.50 1.16
C ASN A 109 -19.84 3.78 1.87
N PHE A 110 -19.90 3.90 3.19
CA PHE A 110 -20.93 3.32 4.04
C PHE A 110 -21.79 4.41 4.66
N ASP A 111 -21.53 4.81 5.91
CA ASP A 111 -22.19 5.98 6.52
C ASP A 111 -21.66 7.30 5.97
N LYS A 112 -20.39 7.28 5.54
CA LYS A 112 -19.70 8.36 4.84
C LYS A 112 -18.57 7.78 3.97
N VAL A 113 -18.05 8.58 3.06
CA VAL A 113 -16.90 8.20 2.23
C VAL A 113 -15.66 8.03 3.10
N SER A 114 -15.00 6.89 2.98
CA SER A 114 -13.72 6.63 3.63
C SER A 114 -12.60 7.49 3.03
N LYS A 115 -11.67 7.91 3.87
CA LYS A 115 -10.41 8.51 3.41
C LYS A 115 -9.27 7.50 3.38
N THR A 116 -9.45 6.35 4.01
CA THR A 116 -8.39 5.39 4.30
C THR A 116 -8.58 4.04 3.63
N THR A 117 -9.82 3.72 3.19
CA THR A 117 -10.15 2.36 2.78
C THR A 117 -10.72 2.30 1.37
N MET A 118 -10.22 1.35 0.59
CA MET A 118 -10.69 1.07 -0.76
C MET A 118 -12.03 0.34 -0.76
N ASP A 119 -12.87 0.66 -1.74
CA ASP A 119 -14.10 -0.05 -2.01
C ASP A 119 -13.83 -1.43 -2.64
N LEU A 120 -14.21 -2.49 -1.93
CA LEU A 120 -14.08 -3.87 -2.40
C LEU A 120 -15.11 -4.26 -3.49
N GLU A 121 -16.03 -3.37 -3.82
CA GLU A 121 -16.94 -3.54 -4.95
C GLU A 121 -16.47 -2.80 -6.21
N ASN A 122 -15.45 -1.96 -6.09
CA ASN A 122 -14.83 -1.26 -7.22
C ASN A 122 -13.74 -2.12 -7.85
N GLU A 123 -14.08 -2.90 -8.87
CA GLU A 123 -13.14 -3.77 -9.56
C GLU A 123 -11.97 -3.01 -10.21
N GLU A 124 -12.21 -1.78 -10.70
CA GLU A 124 -11.15 -0.98 -11.31
C GLU A 124 -10.09 -0.61 -10.27
N ALA A 125 -10.51 -0.20 -9.08
CA ALA A 125 -9.62 0.13 -7.97
C ALA A 125 -8.88 -1.12 -7.46
N MET A 126 -9.58 -2.22 -7.24
CA MET A 126 -8.98 -3.48 -6.79
C MET A 126 -7.91 -3.99 -7.75
N ASN A 127 -8.19 -4.02 -9.04
CA ASN A 127 -7.24 -4.51 -10.05
C ASN A 127 -6.01 -3.60 -10.16
N PHE A 128 -6.18 -2.29 -10.03
CA PHE A 128 -5.06 -1.35 -9.99
C PHE A 128 -4.16 -1.61 -8.78
N VAL A 129 -4.74 -1.75 -7.58
CA VAL A 129 -3.97 -1.97 -6.34
C VAL A 129 -3.28 -3.33 -6.36
N LYS A 130 -3.93 -4.39 -6.84
CA LYS A 130 -3.30 -5.70 -7.01
C LYS A 130 -2.08 -5.63 -7.93
N ALA A 131 -2.20 -4.95 -9.07
CA ALA A 131 -1.07 -4.75 -9.98
C ALA A 131 0.06 -3.91 -9.35
N LEU A 132 -0.30 -2.89 -8.58
CA LEU A 132 0.67 -2.05 -7.85
C LEU A 132 1.42 -2.85 -6.78
N ILE A 133 0.71 -3.54 -5.90
CA ILE A 133 1.33 -4.34 -4.82
C ILE A 133 2.14 -5.49 -5.42
N GLY A 134 1.64 -6.13 -6.48
CA GLY A 134 2.37 -7.18 -7.20
C GLY A 134 3.75 -6.71 -7.68
N LYS A 135 3.89 -5.49 -8.20
CA LYS A 135 5.20 -4.92 -8.55
C LYS A 135 6.16 -4.81 -7.36
N TYR A 136 5.64 -4.42 -6.20
CA TYR A 136 6.47 -4.37 -4.99
C TYR A 136 6.86 -5.77 -4.52
N MET A 137 5.94 -6.73 -4.57
CA MET A 137 6.24 -8.13 -4.24
C MET A 137 7.32 -8.68 -5.17
N ASP A 138 7.23 -8.43 -6.47
CA ASP A 138 8.25 -8.82 -7.46
C ASP A 138 9.61 -8.17 -7.16
N PHE A 139 9.63 -6.89 -6.81
CA PHE A 139 10.86 -6.22 -6.43
C PHE A 139 11.52 -6.85 -5.20
N PHE A 140 10.74 -7.20 -4.18
CA PHE A 140 11.26 -7.79 -2.94
C PHE A 140 11.52 -9.29 -3.04
N ALA A 141 11.01 -9.97 -4.07
CA ALA A 141 11.23 -11.40 -4.28
C ALA A 141 12.73 -11.74 -4.32
N GLY A 142 13.14 -12.72 -3.51
CA GLY A 142 14.53 -13.12 -3.35
C GLY A 142 15.42 -12.14 -2.58
N LYS A 143 14.95 -10.95 -2.24
CA LYS A 143 15.68 -9.96 -1.43
C LYS A 143 15.27 -10.00 0.04
N THR A 144 14.00 -10.25 0.32
CA THR A 144 13.44 -10.41 1.68
C THR A 144 12.75 -11.77 1.79
N LYS A 145 12.60 -12.29 3.02
CA LYS A 145 11.93 -13.57 3.28
C LYS A 145 10.42 -13.44 3.31
N ILE A 146 9.94 -12.30 3.74
CA ILE A 146 8.52 -12.00 3.99
C ILE A 146 8.22 -10.64 3.37
N PHE A 147 7.07 -10.54 2.74
CA PHE A 147 6.40 -9.29 2.40
C PHE A 147 5.09 -9.25 3.16
N ASN A 148 4.79 -8.15 3.85
CA ASN A 148 3.56 -7.97 4.59
C ASN A 148 2.64 -7.00 3.85
N TYR A 149 1.45 -7.47 3.46
CA TYR A 149 0.37 -6.56 3.11
C TYR A 149 -0.60 -6.52 4.30
N GLY A 150 -0.61 -5.40 5.02
CA GLY A 150 -1.47 -5.22 6.18
C GLY A 150 -2.94 -5.11 5.77
N THR A 151 -3.81 -5.86 6.43
CA THR A 151 -5.26 -5.87 6.13
C THR A 151 -6.10 -5.41 7.31
N ASP A 152 -5.49 -4.71 8.24
CA ASP A 152 -6.10 -4.21 9.45
C ASP A 152 -7.01 -2.98 9.20
N GLU A 153 -7.90 -2.73 10.13
CA GLU A 153 -8.73 -1.53 10.25
C GLU A 153 -9.57 -1.16 9.01
N TYR A 154 -10.26 -2.15 8.42
CA TYR A 154 -11.13 -1.91 7.28
C TYR A 154 -12.25 -0.91 7.60
N ALA A 155 -12.26 0.22 6.88
CA ALA A 155 -13.31 1.26 6.88
C ALA A 155 -13.71 1.85 8.25
N ASN A 156 -12.84 1.81 9.25
CA ASN A 156 -13.13 2.35 10.58
C ASN A 156 -13.45 3.85 10.57
N ASP A 157 -12.91 4.60 9.62
CA ASP A 157 -13.17 6.03 9.45
C ASP A 157 -14.51 6.33 8.75
N ALA A 158 -15.08 5.36 8.02
CA ALA A 158 -16.28 5.54 7.20
C ALA A 158 -17.57 5.02 7.85
N THR A 159 -17.48 4.55 9.10
CA THR A 159 -18.56 3.87 9.79
C THR A 159 -18.82 4.46 11.17
N ASN A 160 -20.05 4.27 11.69
CA ASN A 160 -20.41 4.60 13.07
C ASN A 160 -20.17 3.42 14.05
N ALA A 161 -19.68 2.30 13.52
CA ALA A 161 -19.26 1.11 14.26
C ALA A 161 -17.87 0.67 13.74
N GLN A 162 -17.36 -0.43 14.26
CA GLN A 162 -16.12 -0.97 13.71
C GLN A 162 -16.32 -1.50 12.29
N GLY A 163 -15.41 -1.19 11.40
CA GLY A 163 -15.53 -1.48 9.97
C GLY A 163 -15.79 -2.95 9.62
N TRP A 164 -15.26 -3.90 10.40
CA TRP A 164 -15.52 -5.31 10.18
C TRP A 164 -17.01 -5.73 10.35
N TYR A 165 -17.83 -4.99 11.09
CA TYR A 165 -19.27 -5.19 11.12
C TYR A 165 -19.91 -4.92 9.76
N TYR A 166 -19.38 -3.93 9.03
CA TYR A 166 -19.86 -3.59 7.69
C TYR A 166 -19.51 -4.65 6.67
N LEU A 167 -18.34 -5.29 6.78
CA LEU A 167 -18.04 -6.47 5.97
C LEU A 167 -19.13 -7.55 6.12
N LYS A 168 -19.63 -7.74 7.34
CA LYS A 168 -20.70 -8.69 7.61
C LYS A 168 -22.05 -8.19 7.07
N TRP A 169 -22.45 -6.97 7.38
CA TRP A 169 -23.77 -6.44 7.02
C TRP A 169 -23.97 -6.30 5.52
N TYR A 170 -22.92 -5.93 4.79
CA TYR A 170 -22.95 -5.80 3.33
C TYR A 170 -22.52 -7.08 2.59
N GLY A 171 -22.26 -8.18 3.31
CA GLY A 171 -21.86 -9.45 2.69
C GLY A 171 -20.48 -9.44 2.03
N LEU A 172 -19.58 -8.54 2.47
CA LEU A 172 -18.28 -8.31 1.81
C LEU A 172 -17.16 -9.23 2.31
N TYR A 173 -17.40 -10.11 3.28
CA TYR A 173 -16.35 -11.03 3.78
C TYR A 173 -15.74 -11.89 2.67
N GLY A 174 -16.57 -12.38 1.75
CA GLY A 174 -16.10 -13.16 0.61
C GLY A 174 -15.16 -12.35 -0.28
N LYS A 175 -15.55 -11.12 -0.60
CA LYS A 175 -14.72 -10.20 -1.42
C LYS A 175 -13.42 -9.80 -0.72
N PHE A 176 -13.48 -9.55 0.60
CA PHE A 176 -12.28 -9.26 1.39
C PHE A 176 -11.31 -10.45 1.40
N ALA A 177 -11.81 -11.67 1.62
CA ALA A 177 -11.00 -12.87 1.58
C ALA A 177 -10.43 -13.14 0.18
N GLU A 178 -11.23 -12.99 -0.86
CA GLU A 178 -10.79 -13.12 -2.25
C GLU A 178 -9.71 -12.08 -2.58
N TYR A 179 -9.92 -10.82 -2.24
CA TYR A 179 -8.92 -9.77 -2.44
C TYR A 179 -7.62 -10.13 -1.75
N SER A 180 -7.66 -10.47 -0.46
CA SER A 180 -6.46 -10.80 0.33
C SER A 180 -5.73 -12.05 -0.15
N ASN A 181 -6.42 -13.03 -0.72
CA ASN A 181 -5.82 -14.26 -1.23
C ASN A 181 -5.31 -14.16 -2.68
N THR A 182 -5.62 -13.08 -3.38
CA THR A 182 -5.26 -12.88 -4.80
C THR A 182 -4.31 -11.70 -5.04
N LEU A 183 -3.79 -11.13 -3.95
CA LEU A 183 -2.68 -10.17 -3.97
C LEU A 183 -1.37 -10.80 -4.40
#